data_975d02a1e9d52006af8ec7bed3ef0b57
#
_entry.id   975d02a1e9d52006af8ec7bed3ef0b57
#
_cell.length_a   1.000
_cell.length_b   1.000
_cell.length_c   1.000
_cell.angle_alpha   90.00
_cell.angle_beta   90.00
_cell.angle_gamma   90.00
#
_symmetry.space_group_name_H-M   'P 1'
#
loop_
_entity.id
_entity.type
_entity.pdbx_description
1 polymer ?
#
loop_
_entity_poly.entity_id
_entity_poly.type
_entity_poly.pdbx_seq_one_letter_code
_entity_poly.pdbx_strand_id
1 'polypeptide(L)'
;MRLLSLLFFLALSAFPQSESDKEFIELYLKIQALEKEIALLRNEVEVLEAQVDFYQDRSDKRLDDLDTKLLSLMSIDDLQNSPVAPNNNQTLDNYEQAIVLIQQGRLDEALGALNVFVQSSQDSTQTPLAYFWLGEIHLNKGNLSAATQNFNTLLGLYPTHWRIPLAKYKLGTIYLEEGNLERARAQFQNVIEDFPESSAAKASRESLSSLE
;
A
#
# COMPACT_ATOMS: atom_id res chain seq x y z
N MET A 1 -16.80 -22.57 25.53
CA MET A 1 -16.04 -21.42 26.07
C MET A 1 -16.86 -20.13 26.23
N ARG A 2 -17.98 -19.90 25.51
CA ARG A 2 -18.81 -18.67 25.65
C ARG A 2 -19.67 -18.62 26.93
N LEU A 3 -19.99 -19.74 27.56
CA LEU A 3 -20.82 -19.80 28.77
C LEU A 3 -20.06 -19.49 30.08
N LEU A 4 -18.75 -19.74 30.13
CA LEU A 4 -17.93 -19.39 31.31
C LEU A 4 -17.67 -17.87 31.44
N SER A 5 -17.64 -17.15 30.33
CA SER A 5 -17.46 -15.70 30.31
C SER A 5 -18.67 -14.94 30.89
N LEU A 6 -19.89 -15.46 30.66
CA LEU A 6 -21.12 -14.82 31.18
C LEU A 6 -21.31 -15.00 32.69
N LEU A 7 -20.87 -16.12 33.27
CA LEU A 7 -20.97 -16.40 34.70
C LEU A 7 -19.94 -15.57 35.51
N PHE A 8 -18.81 -15.24 34.93
CA PHE A 8 -17.81 -14.39 35.57
C PHE A 8 -18.27 -12.93 35.70
N PHE A 9 -19.02 -12.43 34.71
CA PHE A 9 -19.55 -11.05 34.74
C PHE A 9 -20.68 -10.85 35.75
N LEU A 10 -21.48 -11.88 36.03
CA LEU A 10 -22.59 -11.80 37.01
C LEU A 10 -22.13 -11.87 38.48
N ALA A 11 -20.96 -12.42 38.74
CA ALA A 11 -20.38 -12.50 40.10
C ALA A 11 -19.69 -11.19 40.53
N LEU A 12 -19.36 -10.29 39.61
CA LEU A 12 -18.60 -9.06 39.90
C LEU A 12 -19.45 -7.91 40.45
N SER A 13 -20.80 -8.01 40.41
CA SER A 13 -21.69 -6.90 40.78
C SER A 13 -22.06 -6.82 42.28
N ALA A 14 -21.54 -7.70 43.10
CA ALA A 14 -22.01 -7.84 44.52
C ALA A 14 -20.97 -7.47 45.62
N PHE A 15 -19.73 -7.07 45.24
CA PHE A 15 -18.70 -6.70 46.23
C PHE A 15 -18.20 -5.28 46.01
N PRO A 16 -17.84 -4.54 47.08
CA PRO A 16 -17.21 -3.23 46.99
C PRO A 16 -15.87 -3.42 46.26
N GLN A 17 -15.75 -2.82 45.07
CA GLN A 17 -14.54 -2.90 44.26
C GLN A 17 -13.35 -2.29 45.00
N SER A 18 -12.41 -3.13 45.44
CA SER A 18 -11.12 -2.69 45.91
C SER A 18 -10.29 -2.10 44.75
N GLU A 19 -9.33 -1.26 45.07
CA GLU A 19 -8.44 -0.66 44.08
C GLU A 19 -7.71 -1.74 43.23
N SER A 20 -7.41 -2.88 43.83
CA SER A 20 -6.82 -4.04 43.18
C SER A 20 -7.74 -4.71 42.15
N ASP A 21 -9.06 -4.66 42.35
CA ASP A 21 -10.04 -5.21 41.41
C ASP A 21 -10.16 -4.34 40.12
N LYS A 22 -9.97 -3.04 40.25
CA LYS A 22 -9.91 -2.12 39.11
C LYS A 22 -8.67 -2.36 38.28
N GLU A 23 -7.50 -2.51 38.91
CA GLU A 23 -6.24 -2.82 38.24
C GLU A 23 -6.32 -4.17 37.51
N PHE A 24 -6.97 -5.16 38.12
CA PHE A 24 -7.17 -6.47 37.51
C PHE A 24 -8.09 -6.38 36.25
N ILE A 25 -9.18 -5.62 36.32
CA ILE A 25 -10.09 -5.41 35.20
C ILE A 25 -9.37 -4.66 34.06
N GLU A 26 -8.58 -3.64 34.39
CA GLU A 26 -7.81 -2.89 33.40
C GLU A 26 -6.77 -3.78 32.69
N LEU A 27 -6.05 -4.60 33.47
CA LEU A 27 -5.10 -5.57 32.92
C LEU A 27 -5.79 -6.60 32.02
N TYR A 28 -6.95 -7.10 32.43
CA TYR A 28 -7.73 -8.05 31.62
C TYR A 28 -8.18 -7.45 30.31
N LEU A 29 -8.69 -6.20 30.32
CA LEU A 29 -9.08 -5.48 29.10
C LEU A 29 -7.88 -5.23 28.18
N LYS A 30 -6.72 -4.94 28.76
CA LYS A 30 -5.49 -4.75 27.99
C LYS A 30 -5.01 -6.05 27.34
N ILE A 31 -5.11 -7.17 28.05
CA ILE A 31 -4.82 -8.50 27.50
C ILE A 31 -5.76 -8.81 26.32
N GLN A 32 -7.05 -8.57 26.46
CA GLN A 32 -8.03 -8.77 25.36
C GLN A 32 -7.72 -7.86 24.15
N ALA A 33 -7.33 -6.61 24.38
CA ALA A 33 -6.94 -5.70 23.31
C ALA A 33 -5.69 -6.21 22.58
N LEU A 34 -4.68 -6.67 23.31
CA LEU A 34 -3.45 -7.25 22.75
C LEU A 34 -3.73 -8.56 21.98
N GLU A 35 -4.59 -9.43 22.49
CA GLU A 35 -5.00 -10.64 21.78
C GLU A 35 -5.67 -10.32 20.43
N LYS A 36 -6.51 -9.28 20.40
CA LYS A 36 -7.14 -8.81 19.17
C LYS A 36 -6.11 -8.22 18.19
N GLU A 37 -5.15 -7.45 18.69
CA GLU A 37 -4.07 -6.89 17.89
C GLU A 37 -3.16 -7.99 17.32
N ILE A 38 -2.82 -9.00 18.11
CA ILE A 38 -2.07 -10.18 17.65
C ILE A 38 -2.84 -10.92 16.54
N ALA A 39 -4.16 -11.06 16.66
CA ALA A 39 -4.98 -11.70 15.64
C ALA A 39 -4.99 -10.91 14.32
N LEU A 40 -5.04 -9.58 14.40
CA LEU A 40 -4.94 -8.69 13.24
C LEU A 40 -3.57 -8.77 12.58
N LEU A 41 -2.50 -8.72 13.35
CA LEU A 41 -1.13 -8.84 12.84
C LEU A 41 -0.86 -10.20 12.21
N ARG A 42 -1.39 -11.29 12.76
CA ARG A 42 -1.29 -12.62 12.14
C ARG A 42 -1.96 -12.66 10.78
N ASN A 43 -3.15 -12.08 10.67
CA ASN A 43 -3.84 -12.00 9.37
C ASN A 43 -3.05 -11.14 8.36
N GLU A 44 -2.42 -10.06 8.81
CA GLU A 44 -1.57 -9.22 7.96
C GLU A 44 -0.32 -9.97 7.49
N VAL A 45 0.32 -10.74 8.39
CA VAL A 45 1.46 -11.61 8.04
C VAL A 45 1.04 -12.67 7.02
N GLU A 46 -0.09 -13.35 7.21
CA GLU A 46 -0.61 -14.35 6.27
C GLU A 46 -0.86 -13.76 4.87
N VAL A 47 -1.42 -12.54 4.81
CA VAL A 47 -1.61 -11.82 3.55
C VAL A 47 -0.27 -11.45 2.89
N LEU A 48 0.71 -11.03 3.68
CA LEU A 48 2.05 -10.70 3.18
C LEU A 48 2.80 -11.95 2.70
N GLU A 49 2.70 -13.06 3.43
CA GLU A 49 3.26 -14.35 3.03
C GLU A 49 2.67 -14.81 1.69
N ALA A 50 1.34 -14.75 1.54
CA ALA A 50 0.67 -15.08 0.27
C ALA A 50 1.13 -14.16 -0.88
N GLN A 51 1.41 -12.89 -0.60
CA GLN A 51 1.98 -11.98 -1.61
C GLN A 51 3.42 -12.35 -1.97
N VAL A 52 4.25 -12.71 -1.00
CA VAL A 52 5.63 -13.16 -1.23
C VAL A 52 5.64 -14.43 -2.08
N ASP A 53 4.81 -15.40 -1.75
CA ASP A 53 4.68 -16.66 -2.52
C ASP A 53 4.24 -16.38 -3.97
N PHE A 54 3.28 -15.47 -4.15
CA PHE A 54 2.85 -15.05 -5.49
C PHE A 54 3.98 -14.42 -6.29
N TYR A 55 4.80 -13.56 -5.66
CA TYR A 55 5.94 -12.93 -6.34
C TYR A 55 7.07 -13.92 -6.62
N GLN A 56 7.31 -14.89 -5.74
CA GLN A 56 8.29 -15.95 -5.94
C GLN A 56 7.88 -16.86 -7.11
N ASP A 57 6.64 -17.36 -7.13
CA ASP A 57 6.12 -18.19 -8.25
C ASP A 57 6.22 -17.45 -9.59
N ARG A 58 5.94 -16.15 -9.58
CA ARG A 58 6.08 -15.32 -10.78
C ARG A 58 7.54 -15.13 -11.19
N SER A 59 8.46 -14.98 -10.24
CA SER A 59 9.90 -14.85 -10.51
C SER A 59 10.45 -16.15 -11.08
N ASP A 60 10.07 -17.30 -10.52
CA ASP A 60 10.50 -18.62 -10.97
C ASP A 60 10.00 -18.90 -12.39
N LYS A 61 8.74 -18.57 -12.70
CA LYS A 61 8.20 -18.66 -14.07
C LYS A 61 8.94 -17.78 -15.07
N ARG A 62 9.37 -16.60 -14.66
CA ARG A 62 10.17 -15.70 -15.53
C ARG A 62 11.59 -16.23 -15.78
N LEU A 63 12.20 -16.83 -14.75
CA LEU A 63 13.52 -17.48 -14.92
C LEU A 63 13.42 -18.65 -15.90
N ASP A 64 12.38 -19.47 -15.79
CA ASP A 64 12.13 -20.61 -16.69
C ASP A 64 11.88 -20.14 -18.15
N ASP A 65 11.11 -19.06 -18.32
CA ASP A 65 10.86 -18.43 -19.63
C ASP A 65 12.17 -17.83 -20.23
N LEU A 66 13.00 -17.19 -19.41
CA LEU A 66 14.30 -16.66 -19.82
C LEU A 66 15.27 -17.79 -20.21
N ASP A 67 15.34 -18.88 -19.46
CA ASP A 67 16.15 -20.05 -19.78
C ASP A 67 15.69 -20.69 -21.10
N THR A 68 14.38 -20.83 -21.28
CA THR A 68 13.80 -21.34 -22.54
C THR A 68 14.16 -20.42 -23.72
N LYS A 69 14.09 -19.11 -23.52
CA LYS A 69 14.41 -18.12 -24.54
C LYS A 69 15.90 -18.07 -24.84
N LEU A 70 16.75 -18.21 -23.82
CA LEU A 70 18.22 -18.32 -23.97
C LEU A 70 18.59 -19.56 -24.80
N LEU A 71 17.99 -20.71 -24.48
CA LEU A 71 18.18 -21.93 -25.23
C LEU A 71 17.72 -21.80 -26.69
N SER A 72 16.60 -21.11 -26.94
CA SER A 72 16.11 -20.82 -28.30
C SER A 72 17.05 -19.90 -29.07
N LEU A 73 17.64 -18.89 -28.42
CA LEU A 73 18.61 -17.97 -29.02
C LEU A 73 19.94 -18.64 -29.30
N MET A 74 20.38 -19.59 -28.47
CA MET A 74 21.61 -20.37 -28.69
C MET A 74 21.46 -21.39 -29.83
N SER A 75 20.23 -21.77 -30.19
CA SER A 75 19.94 -22.69 -31.30
C SER A 75 19.72 -22.00 -32.66
N ILE A 76 19.69 -20.65 -32.70
CA ILE A 76 19.43 -19.86 -33.92
C ILE A 76 20.70 -19.12 -34.30
N ASP A 77 21.47 -19.75 -35.17
CA ASP A 77 22.65 -19.15 -35.90
C ASP A 77 22.16 -18.33 -37.13
N ASP A 78 20.87 -17.94 -37.17
CA ASP A 78 20.24 -17.19 -38.26
C ASP A 78 19.29 -16.11 -37.72
N LEU A 79 19.83 -14.93 -37.33
CA LEU A 79 19.01 -13.72 -37.13
C LEU A 79 19.64 -12.50 -37.80
N GLN A 80 19.45 -12.40 -39.10
CA GLN A 80 19.35 -11.12 -39.81
C GLN A 80 17.94 -10.98 -40.37
N ASN A 81 17.24 -9.91 -39.88
CA ASN A 81 15.94 -9.37 -40.35
C ASN A 81 14.63 -9.96 -39.78
N SER A 82 14.20 -9.40 -38.69
CA SER A 82 12.75 -9.22 -38.42
C SER A 82 12.51 -7.95 -37.61
N PRO A 83 11.48 -7.13 -37.90
CA PRO A 83 11.16 -5.92 -37.16
C PRO A 83 10.69 -6.28 -35.77
N VAL A 84 11.37 -5.75 -34.76
CA VAL A 84 11.06 -5.93 -33.34
C VAL A 84 9.71 -5.27 -33.05
N ALA A 85 8.68 -6.07 -32.81
CA ALA A 85 7.50 -5.62 -32.13
C ALA A 85 7.85 -5.20 -30.70
N PRO A 86 7.24 -4.17 -30.11
CA PRO A 86 7.55 -3.72 -28.75
C PRO A 86 7.32 -4.87 -27.74
N ASN A 87 8.42 -5.32 -27.14
CA ASN A 87 8.44 -6.49 -26.28
C ASN A 87 7.81 -6.13 -24.93
N ASN A 88 6.68 -6.75 -24.57
CA ASN A 88 6.01 -6.59 -23.27
C ASN A 88 6.96 -6.84 -22.07
N ASN A 89 8.04 -7.57 -22.25
CA ASN A 89 9.05 -7.83 -21.22
C ASN A 89 9.87 -6.59 -20.87
N GLN A 90 10.12 -5.70 -21.83
CA GLN A 90 10.93 -4.48 -21.61
C GLN A 90 10.19 -3.45 -20.73
N THR A 91 8.87 -3.48 -20.73
CA THR A 91 8.05 -2.58 -19.92
C THR A 91 7.94 -3.02 -18.46
N LEU A 92 7.86 -4.33 -18.20
CA LEU A 92 7.92 -4.88 -16.84
C LEU A 92 9.29 -4.62 -16.20
N ASP A 93 10.37 -4.76 -16.97
CA ASP A 93 11.73 -4.45 -16.52
C ASP A 93 11.86 -3.00 -16.04
N ASN A 94 11.21 -2.05 -16.71
CA ASN A 94 11.26 -0.63 -16.33
C ASN A 94 10.58 -0.35 -14.97
N TYR A 95 9.46 -1.01 -14.64
CA TYR A 95 8.80 -0.85 -13.35
C TYR A 95 9.65 -1.47 -12.22
N GLU A 96 10.14 -2.68 -12.41
CA GLU A 96 10.98 -3.38 -11.42
C GLU A 96 12.29 -2.62 -11.18
N GLN A 97 12.91 -2.13 -12.24
CA GLN A 97 14.07 -1.25 -12.14
C GLN A 97 13.77 0.01 -11.32
N ALA A 98 12.61 0.63 -11.56
CA ALA A 98 12.20 1.81 -10.78
C ALA A 98 12.05 1.49 -9.29
N ILE A 99 11.46 0.33 -8.94
CA ILE A 99 11.33 -0.11 -7.54
C ILE A 99 12.71 -0.31 -6.89
N VAL A 100 13.66 -0.92 -7.60
CA VAL A 100 15.04 -1.08 -7.10
C VAL A 100 15.69 0.29 -6.88
N LEU A 101 15.51 1.24 -7.80
CA LEU A 101 16.02 2.61 -7.66
C LEU A 101 15.41 3.35 -6.45
N ILE A 102 14.11 3.15 -6.18
CA ILE A 102 13.46 3.68 -4.98
C ILE A 102 14.10 3.12 -3.71
N GLN A 103 14.31 1.80 -3.65
CA GLN A 103 14.95 1.14 -2.51
C GLN A 103 16.38 1.63 -2.27
N GLN A 104 17.09 2.02 -3.34
CA GLN A 104 18.43 2.60 -3.28
C GLN A 104 18.44 4.10 -2.96
N GLY A 105 17.28 4.74 -2.85
CA GLY A 105 17.15 6.19 -2.66
C GLY A 105 17.48 7.03 -3.89
N ARG A 106 17.64 6.40 -5.07
CA ARG A 106 17.94 7.07 -6.35
C ARG A 106 16.65 7.60 -7.00
N LEU A 107 16.02 8.54 -6.31
CA LEU A 107 14.65 8.97 -6.62
C LEU A 107 14.51 9.66 -7.98
N ASP A 108 15.51 10.39 -8.46
CA ASP A 108 15.46 11.06 -9.77
C ASP A 108 15.49 10.05 -10.92
N GLU A 109 16.29 9.01 -10.79
CA GLU A 109 16.35 7.93 -11.78
C GLU A 109 15.08 7.08 -11.75
N ALA A 110 14.54 6.83 -10.55
CA ALA A 110 13.26 6.15 -10.39
C ALA A 110 12.10 6.92 -11.06
N LEU A 111 12.07 8.26 -10.93
CA LEU A 111 11.10 9.10 -11.65
C LEU A 111 11.22 8.92 -13.17
N GLY A 112 12.45 8.90 -13.70
CA GLY A 112 12.68 8.66 -15.12
C GLY A 112 12.11 7.31 -15.58
N ALA A 113 12.45 6.24 -14.88
CA ALA A 113 11.99 4.88 -15.19
C ALA A 113 10.46 4.74 -15.09
N LEU A 114 9.85 5.28 -14.01
CA LEU A 114 8.40 5.26 -13.83
C LEU A 114 7.66 6.05 -14.91
N ASN A 115 8.17 7.21 -15.32
CA ASN A 115 7.56 8.00 -16.39
C ASN A 115 7.60 7.27 -17.73
N VAL A 116 8.72 6.61 -18.07
CA VAL A 116 8.82 5.77 -19.27
C VAL A 116 7.81 4.63 -19.17
N PHE A 117 7.71 3.99 -18.00
CA PHE A 117 6.80 2.87 -17.78
C PHE A 117 5.33 3.28 -17.99
N VAL A 118 4.83 4.36 -17.37
CA VAL A 118 3.42 4.75 -17.48
C VAL A 118 3.05 5.23 -18.91
N GLN A 119 4.02 5.68 -19.70
CA GLN A 119 3.80 6.05 -21.10
C GLN A 119 3.69 4.83 -22.03
N SER A 120 4.41 3.75 -21.71
CA SER A 120 4.48 2.56 -22.56
C SER A 120 3.55 1.42 -22.12
N SER A 121 2.97 1.46 -20.91
CA SER A 121 2.28 0.33 -20.27
C SER A 121 0.96 0.73 -19.64
N GLN A 122 0.09 1.43 -20.35
CA GLN A 122 -1.20 1.91 -19.81
C GLN A 122 -2.13 0.79 -19.31
N ASP A 123 -2.03 -0.40 -19.89
CA ASP A 123 -2.87 -1.55 -19.54
C ASP A 123 -2.20 -2.53 -18.55
N SER A 124 -1.04 -2.16 -18.00
CA SER A 124 -0.34 -3.00 -17.02
C SER A 124 -1.00 -2.95 -15.64
N THR A 125 -1.00 -4.07 -14.92
CA THR A 125 -1.43 -4.15 -13.52
C THR A 125 -0.55 -3.32 -12.57
N GLN A 126 0.67 -2.98 -12.99
CA GLN A 126 1.59 -2.11 -12.25
C GLN A 126 1.39 -0.62 -12.51
N THR A 127 0.65 -0.23 -13.55
CA THR A 127 0.46 1.19 -13.89
C THR A 127 -0.16 2.01 -12.74
N PRO A 128 -1.19 1.51 -12.01
CA PRO A 128 -1.70 2.21 -10.83
C PRO A 128 -0.64 2.39 -9.74
N LEU A 129 0.22 1.38 -9.53
CA LEU A 129 1.31 1.44 -8.56
C LEU A 129 2.39 2.43 -9.01
N ALA A 130 2.68 2.51 -10.31
CA ALA A 130 3.63 3.48 -10.83
C ALA A 130 3.16 4.93 -10.61
N TYR A 131 1.87 5.23 -10.85
CA TYR A 131 1.31 6.54 -10.51
C TYR A 131 1.36 6.85 -9.02
N PHE A 132 1.12 5.85 -8.18
CA PHE A 132 1.26 6.00 -6.73
C PHE A 132 2.71 6.37 -6.35
N TRP A 133 3.70 5.64 -6.87
CA TRP A 133 5.12 5.91 -6.58
C TRP A 133 5.58 7.26 -7.15
N LEU A 134 5.13 7.65 -8.34
CA LEU A 134 5.38 8.99 -8.88
C LEU A 134 4.86 10.06 -7.91
N GLY A 135 3.64 9.89 -7.40
CA GLY A 135 3.06 10.77 -6.39
C GLY A 135 3.90 10.85 -5.11
N GLU A 136 4.30 9.70 -4.55
CA GLU A 136 5.12 9.61 -3.33
C GLU A 136 6.50 10.27 -3.50
N ILE A 137 7.19 10.01 -4.63
CA ILE A 137 8.50 10.58 -4.88
C ILE A 137 8.40 12.10 -5.04
N HIS A 138 7.41 12.58 -5.79
CA HIS A 138 7.19 14.02 -5.95
C HIS A 138 6.84 14.68 -4.61
N LEU A 139 6.02 14.05 -3.77
CA LEU A 139 5.70 14.54 -2.43
C LEU A 139 6.96 14.62 -1.56
N ASN A 140 7.77 13.57 -1.53
CA ASN A 140 9.05 13.55 -0.80
C ASN A 140 10.01 14.65 -1.24
N LYS A 141 9.99 15.02 -2.53
CA LYS A 141 10.80 16.11 -3.10
C LYS A 141 10.17 17.50 -2.90
N GLY A 142 9.02 17.63 -2.25
CA GLY A 142 8.30 18.88 -2.09
C GLY A 142 7.61 19.38 -3.37
N ASN A 143 7.53 18.57 -4.41
CA ASN A 143 6.88 18.91 -5.67
C ASN A 143 5.36 18.64 -5.57
N LEU A 144 4.65 19.41 -4.72
CA LEU A 144 3.26 19.16 -4.35
C LEU A 144 2.30 19.10 -5.55
N SER A 145 2.51 19.99 -6.54
CA SER A 145 1.68 20.02 -7.76
C SER A 145 1.80 18.72 -8.57
N ALA A 146 3.03 18.23 -8.78
CA ALA A 146 3.26 16.98 -9.51
C ALA A 146 2.76 15.76 -8.71
N ALA A 147 2.93 15.75 -7.39
CA ALA A 147 2.38 14.71 -6.52
C ALA A 147 0.85 14.65 -6.63
N THR A 148 0.18 15.80 -6.51
CA THR A 148 -1.27 15.95 -6.66
C THR A 148 -1.75 15.44 -8.02
N GLN A 149 -1.04 15.77 -9.11
CA GLN A 149 -1.38 15.31 -10.45
C GLN A 149 -1.34 13.77 -10.55
N ASN A 150 -0.28 13.14 -10.05
CA ASN A 150 -0.11 11.69 -10.14
C ASN A 150 -1.15 10.95 -9.28
N PHE A 151 -1.42 11.40 -8.04
CA PHE A 151 -2.47 10.82 -7.22
C PHE A 151 -3.85 10.99 -7.86
N ASN A 152 -4.18 12.15 -8.43
CA ASN A 152 -5.44 12.36 -9.12
C ASN A 152 -5.55 11.50 -10.39
N THR A 153 -4.46 11.28 -11.13
CA THR A 153 -4.44 10.35 -12.26
C THR A 153 -4.76 8.93 -11.80
N LEU A 154 -4.13 8.48 -10.70
CA LEU A 154 -4.45 7.19 -10.09
C LEU A 154 -5.93 7.09 -9.71
N LEU A 155 -6.49 8.10 -9.03
CA LEU A 155 -7.89 8.11 -8.62
C LEU A 155 -8.85 8.08 -9.82
N GLY A 156 -8.53 8.81 -10.88
CA GLY A 156 -9.38 8.95 -12.06
C GLY A 156 -9.38 7.72 -12.96
N LEU A 157 -8.20 7.15 -13.21
CA LEU A 157 -8.05 6.01 -14.12
C LEU A 157 -8.28 4.65 -13.46
N TYR A 158 -8.01 4.53 -12.15
CA TYR A 158 -8.03 3.25 -11.42
C TYR A 158 -8.82 3.35 -10.11
N PRO A 159 -10.10 3.78 -10.12
CA PRO A 159 -10.87 4.14 -8.92
C PRO A 159 -11.11 2.98 -7.94
N THR A 160 -10.99 1.74 -8.39
CA THR A 160 -11.17 0.53 -7.57
C THR A 160 -9.87 -0.08 -7.07
N HIS A 161 -8.72 0.53 -7.39
CA HIS A 161 -7.44 -0.02 -6.99
C HIS A 161 -7.23 0.09 -5.48
N TRP A 162 -6.65 -0.92 -4.86
CA TRP A 162 -6.47 -1.01 -3.39
C TRP A 162 -5.62 0.12 -2.78
N ARG A 163 -4.83 0.84 -3.57
CA ARG A 163 -4.05 2.01 -3.14
C ARG A 163 -4.88 3.31 -3.07
N ILE A 164 -6.13 3.31 -3.52
CA ILE A 164 -6.98 4.51 -3.55
C ILE A 164 -7.14 5.14 -2.16
N PRO A 165 -7.42 4.39 -1.08
CA PRO A 165 -7.56 4.99 0.24
C PRO A 165 -6.29 5.75 0.66
N LEU A 166 -5.11 5.15 0.41
CA LEU A 166 -3.84 5.77 0.76
C LEU A 166 -3.52 6.98 -0.13
N ALA A 167 -3.80 6.92 -1.43
CA ALA A 167 -3.63 8.05 -2.33
C ALA A 167 -4.53 9.26 -1.93
N LYS A 168 -5.78 9.00 -1.53
CA LYS A 168 -6.67 10.03 -0.98
C LYS A 168 -6.11 10.63 0.31
N TYR A 169 -5.59 9.82 1.22
CA TYR A 169 -4.93 10.30 2.43
C TYR A 169 -3.73 11.20 2.10
N LYS A 170 -2.89 10.80 1.14
CA LYS A 170 -1.74 11.60 0.70
C LYS A 170 -2.14 12.95 0.08
N LEU A 171 -3.26 13.02 -0.64
CA LEU A 171 -3.82 14.29 -1.08
C LEU A 171 -4.21 15.19 0.10
N GLY A 172 -4.76 14.62 1.17
CA GLY A 172 -5.02 15.34 2.42
C GLY A 172 -3.76 15.91 3.05
N THR A 173 -2.67 15.12 3.09
CA THR A 173 -1.36 15.62 3.60
C THR A 173 -0.77 16.72 2.71
N ILE A 174 -0.91 16.61 1.38
CA ILE A 174 -0.50 17.68 0.46
C ILE A 174 -1.26 18.96 0.75
N TYR A 175 -2.58 18.92 0.95
CA TYR A 175 -3.35 20.11 1.30
C TYR A 175 -2.93 20.74 2.64
N LEU A 176 -2.46 19.93 3.60
CA LEU A 176 -1.86 20.45 4.83
C LEU A 176 -0.55 21.20 4.56
N GLU A 177 0.32 20.62 3.75
CA GLU A 177 1.60 21.24 3.37
C GLU A 177 1.41 22.53 2.57
N GLU A 178 0.34 22.62 1.78
CA GLU A 178 -0.10 23.83 1.09
C GLU A 178 -0.75 24.88 2.03
N GLY A 179 -0.96 24.56 3.32
CA GLY A 179 -1.66 25.39 4.29
C GLY A 179 -3.17 25.45 4.12
N ASN A 180 -3.74 24.61 3.27
CA ASN A 180 -5.17 24.57 3.00
C ASN A 180 -5.90 23.60 3.97
N LEU A 181 -6.07 24.07 5.22
CA LEU A 181 -6.63 23.25 6.30
C LEU A 181 -8.04 22.75 6.00
N GLU A 182 -8.88 23.56 5.35
CA GLU A 182 -10.26 23.18 5.03
C GLU A 182 -10.30 22.01 4.03
N ARG A 183 -9.51 22.07 2.97
CA ARG A 183 -9.39 20.96 2.01
C ARG A 183 -8.80 19.72 2.65
N ALA A 184 -7.79 19.88 3.50
CA ALA A 184 -7.18 18.77 4.20
C ALA A 184 -8.19 18.05 5.09
N ARG A 185 -8.96 18.81 5.91
CA ARG A 185 -10.02 18.24 6.76
C ARG A 185 -11.06 17.50 5.95
N ALA A 186 -11.59 18.12 4.89
CA ALA A 186 -12.56 17.48 4.01
C ALA A 186 -12.02 16.20 3.38
N GLN A 187 -10.75 16.21 2.94
CA GLN A 187 -10.14 15.04 2.33
C GLN A 187 -9.94 13.88 3.30
N PHE A 188 -9.48 14.16 4.54
CA PHE A 188 -9.37 13.14 5.58
C PHE A 188 -10.73 12.57 5.98
N GLN A 189 -11.76 13.42 6.09
CA GLN A 189 -13.12 12.99 6.35
C GLN A 189 -13.62 12.03 5.28
N ASN A 190 -13.43 12.36 3.99
CA ASN A 190 -13.81 11.50 2.87
C ASN A 190 -13.11 10.14 2.91
N VAL A 191 -11.83 10.10 3.34
CA VAL A 191 -11.12 8.80 3.50
C VAL A 191 -11.76 7.95 4.59
N ILE A 192 -12.16 8.57 5.71
CA ILE A 192 -12.80 7.86 6.83
C ILE A 192 -14.18 7.33 6.43
N GLU A 193 -14.96 8.11 5.68
CA GLU A 193 -16.31 7.77 5.25
C GLU A 193 -16.29 6.68 4.16
N ASP A 194 -15.44 6.85 3.14
CA ASP A 194 -15.38 5.93 1.99
C ASP A 194 -14.68 4.60 2.33
N PHE A 195 -13.72 4.61 3.27
CA PHE A 195 -12.84 3.47 3.55
C PHE A 195 -12.63 3.27 5.07
N PRO A 196 -13.67 3.09 5.89
CA PRO A 196 -13.61 3.17 7.36
C PRO A 196 -12.63 2.18 8.01
N GLU A 197 -12.42 1.01 7.38
CA GLU A 197 -11.57 -0.08 7.89
C GLU A 197 -10.12 -0.02 7.38
N SER A 198 -9.79 0.96 6.52
CA SER A 198 -8.45 1.08 5.95
C SER A 198 -7.46 1.70 6.94
N SER A 199 -6.17 1.35 6.79
CA SER A 199 -5.07 2.03 7.49
C SER A 199 -5.02 3.53 7.18
N ALA A 200 -5.44 3.93 5.98
CA ALA A 200 -5.56 5.33 5.59
C ALA A 200 -6.64 6.06 6.39
N ALA A 201 -7.77 5.42 6.71
CA ALA A 201 -8.79 6.00 7.57
C ALA A 201 -8.29 6.18 9.01
N LYS A 202 -7.52 5.22 9.53
CA LYS A 202 -6.87 5.36 10.84
C LYS A 202 -5.93 6.57 10.86
N ALA A 203 -5.03 6.67 9.88
CA ALA A 203 -4.12 7.80 9.74
C ALA A 203 -4.87 9.14 9.55
N SER A 204 -6.00 9.14 8.82
CA SER A 204 -6.85 10.32 8.65
C SER A 204 -7.48 10.80 9.96
N ARG A 205 -7.94 9.89 10.83
CA ARG A 205 -8.46 10.24 12.17
C ARG A 205 -7.36 10.87 13.04
N GLU A 206 -6.15 10.30 13.01
CA GLU A 206 -5.01 10.86 13.74
C GLU A 206 -4.64 12.25 13.23
N SER A 207 -4.62 12.45 11.89
CA SER A 207 -4.36 13.75 11.30
C SER A 207 -5.43 14.78 11.67
N LEU A 208 -6.72 14.43 11.65
CA LEU A 208 -7.80 15.33 12.05
C LEU A 208 -7.70 15.74 13.52
N SER A 209 -7.37 14.81 14.42
CA SER A 209 -7.21 15.10 15.83
C SER A 209 -6.04 16.06 16.14
N SER A 210 -5.03 16.09 15.27
CA SER A 210 -3.90 17.02 15.38
C SER A 210 -4.19 18.43 14.88
N LEU A 211 -5.34 18.62 14.20
CA LEU A 211 -5.77 19.90 13.64
C LEU A 211 -6.82 20.62 14.52
N GLU A 212 -7.22 20.00 15.63
CA GLU A 212 -8.11 20.58 16.64
C GLU A 212 -7.32 21.33 17.71
#